data_fa69fe56ae8f1727a3e8ca3468b9b504
#
_entry.id   fa69fe56ae8f1727a3e8ca3468b9b504
#
_cell.length_a   1.000
_cell.length_b   1.000
_cell.length_c   1.000
_cell.angle_alpha   90.00
_cell.angle_beta   90.00
_cell.angle_gamma   90.00
#
_symmetry.space_group_name_H-M   'P 1'
#
loop_
_entity.id
_entity.type
_entity.pdbx_description
1 polymer ?
#
loop_
_entity_poly.entity_id
_entity_poly.type
_entity_poly.pdbx_seq_one_letter_code
_entity_poly.pdbx_strand_id
1 'polypeptide(L)' 'MRYNSPKEIGVGDTVIMTDENGYKTDHLVLVNYIIGETDKTGYTPQKNRTILLGCEGKKTVVNDYRTMEVVR' A
#
# COMPACT_ATOMS: atom_id res chain seq x y z
N MET A 1 -6.90 -7.37 9.72
CA MET A 1 -6.58 -8.48 8.78
C MET A 1 -5.28 -8.15 8.06
N ARG A 2 -4.40 -9.11 7.93
CA ARG A 2 -3.12 -8.91 7.23
C ARG A 2 -3.27 -9.31 5.77
N TYR A 3 -2.71 -8.50 4.87
CA TYR A 3 -2.80 -8.71 3.43
C TYR A 3 -1.44 -9.10 2.88
N ASN A 4 -1.45 -10.12 2.03
CA ASN A 4 -0.25 -10.63 1.36
C ASN A 4 -0.23 -10.29 -0.12
N SER A 5 -1.28 -9.66 -0.61
CA SER A 5 -1.43 -9.32 -2.02
C SER A 5 -1.91 -7.88 -2.17
N PRO A 6 -1.32 -7.10 -3.09
CA PRO A 6 -1.77 -5.74 -3.36
C PRO A 6 -3.20 -5.68 -3.91
N LYS A 7 -3.71 -6.77 -4.46
CA LYS A 7 -5.09 -6.82 -4.98
C LYS A 7 -6.16 -6.69 -3.91
N GLU A 8 -5.80 -6.95 -2.65
CA GLU A 8 -6.71 -6.85 -1.52
C GLU A 8 -6.79 -5.44 -0.95
N ILE A 9 -5.96 -4.54 -1.47
CA ILE A 9 -5.86 -3.16 -1.00
C ILE A 9 -6.40 -2.24 -2.10
N GLY A 10 -7.30 -1.33 -1.73
CA GLY A 10 -7.86 -0.35 -2.65
C GLY A 10 -7.35 1.06 -2.39
N VAL A 11 -7.33 1.90 -3.42
CA VAL A 11 -7.05 3.33 -3.24
C VAL A 11 -8.10 3.94 -2.33
N GLY A 12 -7.66 4.71 -1.34
CA GLY A 12 -8.53 5.29 -0.32
C GLY A 12 -8.67 4.45 0.94
N ASP A 13 -8.17 3.22 0.94
CA ASP A 13 -8.16 2.40 2.15
C ASP A 13 -7.17 2.96 3.16
N THR A 14 -7.45 2.73 4.44
CA THR A 14 -6.50 3.00 5.52
C THR A 14 -5.79 1.70 5.85
N VAL A 15 -4.47 1.75 5.92
CA VAL A 15 -3.66 0.59 6.29
C VAL A 15 -2.81 0.90 7.51
N ILE A 16 -2.55 -0.11 8.32
CA ILE A 16 -1.64 -0.01 9.46
C ILE A 16 -0.36 -0.73 9.08
N MET A 17 0.76 0.00 9.20
CA MET A 17 2.10 -0.55 8.99
C MET A 17 2.76 -0.77 10.35
N THR A 18 3.40 -1.92 10.51
CA THR A 18 4.17 -2.25 11.71
C THR A 18 5.65 -2.24 11.36
N ASP A 19 6.44 -1.43 12.08
CA ASP A 19 7.88 -1.39 11.85
C ASP A 19 8.60 -2.51 12.61
N GLU A 20 9.93 -2.56 12.48
CA GLU A 20 10.74 -3.61 13.12
C GLU A 20 10.76 -3.53 14.64
N ASN A 21 10.39 -2.39 15.21
CA ASN A 21 10.28 -2.20 16.67
C ASN A 21 8.88 -2.49 17.20
N GLY A 22 7.95 -2.85 16.32
CA GLY A 22 6.57 -3.13 16.69
C GLY A 22 5.67 -1.91 16.74
N TYR A 23 6.17 -0.73 16.36
CA TYR A 23 5.34 0.48 16.30
C TYR A 23 4.40 0.43 15.11
N LYS A 24 3.15 0.80 15.35
CA LYS A 24 2.11 0.80 14.32
C LYS A 24 1.76 2.23 13.92
N THR A 25 1.68 2.47 12.63
CA THR A 25 1.31 3.77 12.08
C THR A 25 0.24 3.61 11.01
N ASP A 26 -0.71 4.55 10.97
CA ASP A 26 -1.79 4.56 9.99
C ASP A 26 -1.34 5.29 8.72
N HIS A 27 -1.74 4.75 7.59
CA HIS A 27 -1.43 5.33 6.28
C HIS A 27 -2.64 5.24 5.35
N LEU A 28 -2.76 6.21 4.47
CA LEU A 28 -3.79 6.21 3.43
C LEU A 28 -3.18 5.68 2.13
N VAL A 29 -3.88 4.78 1.47
CA VAL A 29 -3.45 4.26 0.16
C VAL A 29 -3.76 5.29 -0.91
N LEU A 30 -2.72 5.85 -1.54
CA LEU A 30 -2.86 6.84 -2.61
C LEU A 30 -2.92 6.18 -3.98
N VAL A 31 -2.00 5.25 -4.24
CA VAL A 31 -1.88 4.56 -5.52
C VAL A 31 -1.50 3.12 -5.27
N ASN A 32 -2.05 2.22 -6.06
CA ASN A 32 -1.73 0.80 -5.96
C ASN A 32 -1.41 0.26 -7.34
N TYR A 33 -0.12 0.01 -7.61
CA TYR A 33 0.33 -0.57 -8.86
C TYR A 33 0.41 -2.08 -8.74
N ILE A 34 -0.33 -2.78 -9.59
CA ILE A 34 -0.37 -4.24 -9.59
C ILE A 34 0.29 -4.74 -10.87
N ILE A 35 1.21 -5.68 -10.72
CA ILE A 35 1.96 -6.23 -11.85
C ILE A 35 0.99 -6.74 -12.92
N GLY A 36 1.24 -6.34 -14.17
CA GLY A 36 0.45 -6.78 -15.32
C GLY A 36 -0.88 -6.09 -15.51
N GLU A 37 -1.31 -5.22 -14.59
CA GLU A 37 -2.57 -4.48 -14.72
C GLU A 37 -2.31 -3.07 -15.25
N THR A 38 -2.81 -2.79 -16.46
CA THR A 38 -2.66 -1.48 -17.08
C THR A 38 -3.57 -0.46 -16.41
N ASP A 39 -3.02 0.68 -16.01
CA ASP A 39 -3.79 1.75 -15.40
C ASP A 39 -4.47 2.65 -16.46
N LYS A 40 -5.13 3.72 -15.99
CA LYS A 40 -5.87 4.64 -16.87
C LYS A 40 -4.97 5.41 -17.83
N THR A 41 -3.68 5.52 -17.50
CA THR A 41 -2.71 6.25 -18.34
C THR A 41 -2.04 5.37 -19.38
N GLY A 42 -2.33 4.05 -19.36
CA GLY A 42 -1.72 3.08 -20.25
C GLY A 42 -0.44 2.46 -19.71
N TYR A 43 -0.07 2.81 -18.48
CA TYR A 43 1.12 2.25 -17.85
C TYR A 43 0.83 0.86 -17.28
N THR A 44 1.70 -0.11 -17.59
CA THR A 44 1.61 -1.47 -17.05
C THR A 44 2.79 -1.70 -16.11
N PRO A 45 2.54 -1.80 -14.79
CA PRO A 45 3.62 -2.00 -13.82
C PRO A 45 4.32 -3.33 -14.02
N GLN A 46 5.63 -3.33 -13.79
CA GLN A 46 6.45 -4.54 -13.80
C GLN A 46 6.65 -5.11 -12.40
N LYS A 47 6.24 -4.37 -11.36
CA LYS A 47 6.35 -4.78 -9.96
C LYS A 47 5.13 -4.29 -9.21
N ASN A 48 4.72 -5.05 -8.21
CA ASN A 48 3.72 -4.58 -7.26
C ASN A 48 4.30 -3.44 -6.42
N ARG A 49 3.55 -2.35 -6.31
CA ARG A 49 4.00 -1.18 -5.55
C ARG A 49 2.79 -0.40 -5.05
N THR A 50 2.81 -0.06 -3.78
CA THR A 50 1.76 0.75 -3.16
C THR A 50 2.37 2.02 -2.61
N ILE A 51 1.77 3.17 -2.92
CA ILE A 51 2.21 4.45 -2.39
C ILE A 51 1.25 4.84 -1.28
N LEU A 52 1.79 5.06 -0.09
CA LEU A 52 1.05 5.39 1.11
C LEU A 52 1.32 6.83 1.54
N LEU A 53 0.29 7.48 2.05
CA LEU A 53 0.40 8.81 2.66
C LEU A 53 0.31 8.64 4.17
N GLY A 54 1.38 8.97 4.89
CA GLY A 54 1.42 8.92 6.34
C GLY A 54 1.14 10.27 6.98
N CYS A 55 1.40 10.36 8.29
CA CYS A 55 1.30 11.62 9.03
C CYS A 55 2.21 12.67 8.42
N GLU A 56 1.81 13.93 8.51
CA GLU A 56 2.59 15.07 8.03
C GLU A 56 2.81 15.09 6.50
N GLY A 57 2.00 14.34 5.77
CA GLY A 57 2.07 14.31 4.31
C GLY A 57 3.23 13.52 3.74
N LYS A 58 3.90 12.72 4.55
CA LYS A 58 5.02 11.90 4.09
C LYS A 58 4.52 10.74 3.23
N LYS A 59 5.10 10.59 2.04
CA LYS A 59 4.77 9.48 1.14
C LYS A 59 5.77 8.34 1.29
N THR A 60 5.28 7.12 1.31
CA THR A 60 6.11 5.92 1.45
C THR A 60 5.72 4.94 0.35
N VAL A 61 6.71 4.38 -0.34
CA VAL A 61 6.51 3.35 -1.35
C VAL A 61 6.76 2.00 -0.71
N VAL A 62 5.81 1.09 -0.85
CA VAL A 62 5.87 -0.24 -0.22
C VAL A 62 5.71 -1.31 -1.29
N ASN A 63 6.55 -2.34 -1.20
CA ASN A 63 6.45 -3.53 -2.04
C ASN A 63 6.43 -4.83 -1.21
N ASP A 64 6.42 -4.71 0.11
CA ASP A 64 6.28 -5.85 1.02
C ASP A 64 5.00 -5.67 1.83
N TYR A 65 4.06 -6.56 1.62
CA TYR A 65 2.72 -6.46 2.18
C TYR A 65 2.52 -7.30 3.44
N ARG A 66 3.55 -7.99 3.91
CA ARG A 66 3.44 -8.91 5.06
C ARG A 66 3.17 -8.21 6.37
N THR A 67 3.60 -6.95 6.50
CA THR A 67 3.43 -6.16 7.72
C THR A 67 2.29 -5.16 7.62
N MET A 68 1.49 -5.24 6.58
CA MET A 68 0.41 -4.31 6.30
C MET A 68 -0.94 -4.91 6.68
N GLU A 69 -1.78 -4.13 7.36
CA GLU A 69 -3.14 -4.50 7.70
C GLU A 69 -4.10 -3.43 7.19
N VAL A 70 -5.19 -3.86 6.55
CA VAL A 70 -6.23 -2.91 6.12
C VAL A 70 -7.27 -2.75 7.22
N VAL A 71 -7.62 -1.50 7.51
CA VAL A 71 -8.66 -1.15 8.46
C VAL A 71 -9.96 -0.97 7.70
N ARG A 72 -10.93 -1.80 8.02
CA ARG A 72 -12.26 -1.75 7.38
C ARG A 72 -13.37 -1.87 8.41
#